data_7ac91d36536a61a777337b86fa239dc4
#
_entry.id   7ac91d36536a61a777337b86fa239dc4
#
_cell.length_a   1.000
_cell.length_b   1.000
_cell.length_c   1.000
_cell.angle_alpha   90.00
_cell.angle_beta   90.00
_cell.angle_gamma   90.00
#
_symmetry.space_group_name_H-M   'P 1'
#
loop_
_entity.id
_entity.type
_entity.pdbx_description
1 polymer ?
#
loop_
_entity_poly.entity_id
_entity_poly.type
_entity_poly.pdbx_seq_one_letter_code
_entity_poly.pdbx_strand_id
1 'polypeptide(L)'
;MPKTRHEPMPLEHVLREHVFLLGHDQRTPEHRHARGHLVYPATGVLSLVTPLGSWIAPSNRIVWIPAGFEHQHRAHGRTDMRIVFMAPSLAARLPEHPAVLVMTPLAREATLTLTGSERRSAGVRSRLRRVIIDDITTAPEQPLHLPEPHDDRLRAVVALVEEGMSSPLTLGRLGHQVGASERTLSRLFQQETGMSFPQWRTQLRVHRALLLLAGEVSVINTATACGWANPSAFIDAFTTLVGQTPGQYQRSLREDARTAGAAGTGGAAGTGGAAGHGGADRSGQVP
;
A
#
# COMPACT_ATOMS: atom_id res chain seq x y z
N MET A 1 7.11 -18.55 26.15
CA MET A 1 7.22 -17.67 24.98
C MET A 1 6.87 -16.27 25.44
N PRO A 2 7.78 -15.29 25.41
CA PRO A 2 7.46 -13.93 25.88
C PRO A 2 6.55 -13.24 24.85
N LYS A 3 5.40 -12.77 25.34
CA LYS A 3 4.51 -11.87 24.60
C LYS A 3 5.24 -10.53 24.48
N THR A 4 5.69 -10.19 23.27
CA THR A 4 6.13 -8.84 22.93
C THR A 4 4.93 -7.91 23.11
N ARG A 5 4.91 -7.15 24.20
CA ARG A 5 4.02 -5.98 24.34
C ARG A 5 4.44 -4.99 23.26
N HIS A 6 3.57 -4.81 22.26
CA HIS A 6 3.63 -3.65 21.41
C HIS A 6 3.20 -2.44 22.25
N GLU A 7 4.16 -1.60 22.62
CA GLU A 7 3.83 -0.27 23.11
C GLU A 7 3.12 0.51 22.00
N PRO A 8 2.01 1.18 22.30
CA PRO A 8 1.37 2.04 21.32
C PRO A 8 2.32 3.19 20.99
N MET A 9 2.60 3.37 19.72
CA MET A 9 3.42 4.45 19.19
C MET A 9 2.84 5.80 19.62
N PRO A 10 3.61 6.70 20.26
CA PRO A 10 3.11 8.02 20.67
C PRO A 10 2.84 8.87 19.43
N LEU A 11 1.56 9.09 19.14
CA LEU A 11 1.06 9.74 17.92
C LEU A 11 1.17 11.27 17.92
N GLU A 12 1.64 11.90 18.99
CA GLU A 12 1.51 13.35 19.15
C GLU A 12 2.72 14.21 18.72
N HIS A 13 3.86 13.63 18.36
CA HIS A 13 5.08 14.42 18.20
C HIS A 13 5.73 14.44 16.82
N VAL A 14 5.06 14.00 15.75
CA VAL A 14 5.78 13.81 14.49
C VAL A 14 5.15 14.49 13.28
N LEU A 15 5.51 15.72 13.10
CA LEU A 15 5.39 16.49 11.84
C LEU A 15 6.55 16.16 10.86
N ARG A 16 7.20 15.01 11.01
CA ARG A 16 8.28 14.54 10.13
C ARG A 16 7.77 13.43 9.26
N GLU A 17 8.30 13.37 8.06
CA GLU A 17 8.12 12.23 7.18
C GLU A 17 8.65 10.98 7.86
N HIS A 18 7.93 9.85 7.68
CA HIS A 18 8.27 8.59 8.32
C HIS A 18 8.51 7.50 7.30
N VAL A 19 9.38 6.59 7.71
CA VAL A 19 9.63 5.32 7.00
C VAL A 19 9.38 4.19 7.98
N PHE A 20 8.53 3.24 7.58
CA PHE A 20 8.24 2.03 8.34
C PHE A 20 8.54 0.81 7.48
N LEU A 21 9.36 -0.08 7.99
CA LEU A 21 9.57 -1.39 7.38
C LEU A 21 8.61 -2.37 8.02
N LEU A 22 7.59 -2.76 7.28
CA LEU A 22 6.56 -3.68 7.75
C LEU A 22 6.84 -5.08 7.22
N GLY A 23 6.67 -6.08 8.10
CA GLY A 23 6.75 -7.50 7.76
C GLY A 23 5.48 -7.99 7.06
N HIS A 24 5.50 -9.27 6.63
CA HIS A 24 4.34 -9.92 6.04
C HIS A 24 3.14 -9.92 7.01
N ASP A 25 1.99 -9.48 6.51
CA ASP A 25 0.71 -9.36 7.26
C ASP A 25 0.75 -8.46 8.50
N GLN A 26 1.81 -7.68 8.66
CA GLN A 26 1.90 -6.72 9.75
C GLN A 26 0.86 -5.61 9.54
N ARG A 27 0.17 -5.27 10.64
CA ARG A 27 -0.85 -4.22 10.69
C ARG A 27 -0.40 -3.11 11.63
N THR A 28 -0.73 -1.87 11.30
CA THR A 28 -0.68 -0.78 12.28
C THR A 28 -1.94 -0.85 13.16
N PRO A 29 -1.89 -0.33 14.39
CA PRO A 29 -3.13 -0.07 15.14
C PRO A 29 -4.08 0.84 14.35
N GLU A 30 -5.36 0.75 14.61
CA GLU A 30 -6.34 1.70 14.11
C GLU A 30 -6.08 3.09 14.72
N HIS A 31 -6.02 4.13 13.88
CA HIS A 31 -5.63 5.47 14.29
C HIS A 31 -6.11 6.54 13.30
N ARG A 32 -6.00 7.79 13.70
CA ARG A 32 -6.30 8.97 12.86
C ARG A 32 -5.28 10.07 13.09
N HIS A 33 -5.07 10.91 12.09
CA HIS A 33 -4.19 12.07 12.17
C HIS A 33 -4.97 13.37 12.03
N ALA A 34 -4.53 14.40 12.73
CA ALA A 34 -5.08 15.76 12.60
C ALA A 34 -4.73 16.42 11.25
N ARG A 35 -3.87 15.82 10.44
CA ARG A 35 -3.43 16.33 9.13
C ARG A 35 -3.56 15.24 8.08
N GLY A 36 -3.99 15.64 6.88
CA GLY A 36 -3.98 14.76 5.73
C GLY A 36 -2.55 14.39 5.34
N HIS A 37 -2.38 13.18 4.84
CA HIS A 37 -1.07 12.64 4.49
C HIS A 37 -1.16 11.68 3.32
N LEU A 38 -0.03 11.54 2.62
CA LEU A 38 0.19 10.55 1.58
C LEU A 38 0.92 9.35 2.17
N VAL A 39 0.51 8.15 1.79
CA VAL A 39 1.16 6.89 2.16
C VAL A 39 1.59 6.17 0.89
N TYR A 40 2.88 5.89 0.80
CA TYR A 40 3.50 5.28 -0.37
C TYR A 40 4.23 3.99 0.01
N PRO A 41 3.87 2.83 -0.53
CA PRO A 41 4.67 1.62 -0.44
C PRO A 41 5.80 1.69 -1.47
N ALA A 42 7.00 2.10 -1.06
CA ALA A 42 8.15 2.18 -1.96
C ALA A 42 8.55 0.80 -2.48
N THR A 43 8.28 -0.25 -1.70
CA THR A 43 8.31 -1.67 -2.09
C THR A 43 7.15 -2.40 -1.44
N GLY A 44 6.72 -3.52 -2.00
CA GLY A 44 5.63 -4.33 -1.49
C GLY A 44 4.24 -3.81 -1.89
N VAL A 45 3.23 -4.25 -1.16
CA VAL A 45 1.83 -3.84 -1.35
C VAL A 45 1.23 -3.48 -0.01
N LEU A 46 0.49 -2.41 0.04
CA LEU A 46 -0.18 -1.91 1.24
C LEU A 46 -1.69 -1.86 1.02
N SER A 47 -2.45 -2.33 2.01
CA SER A 47 -3.87 -2.01 2.11
C SER A 47 -4.08 -0.92 3.16
N LEU A 48 -4.91 0.06 2.82
CA LEU A 48 -5.55 0.97 3.75
C LEU A 48 -6.91 0.37 4.09
N VAL A 49 -7.19 0.16 5.36
CA VAL A 49 -8.47 -0.34 5.87
C VAL A 49 -9.14 0.75 6.68
N THR A 50 -10.42 1.01 6.43
CA THR A 50 -11.24 1.99 7.14
C THR A 50 -12.65 1.42 7.33
N PRO A 51 -13.52 2.05 8.13
CA PRO A 51 -14.93 1.66 8.19
C PRO A 51 -15.69 1.76 6.86
N LEU A 52 -15.18 2.52 5.88
CA LEU A 52 -15.79 2.65 4.54
C LEU A 52 -15.35 1.56 3.56
N GLY A 53 -14.38 0.72 3.94
CA GLY A 53 -13.83 -0.32 3.09
C GLY A 53 -12.32 -0.31 3.03
N SER A 54 -11.77 -0.98 2.03
CA SER A 54 -10.32 -1.12 1.84
C SER A 54 -9.87 -0.57 0.50
N TRP A 55 -8.70 0.07 0.53
CA TRP A 55 -7.95 0.50 -0.66
C TRP A 55 -6.67 -0.29 -0.75
N ILE A 56 -6.28 -0.71 -1.95
CA ILE A 56 -5.02 -1.43 -2.16
C ILE A 56 -4.07 -0.58 -2.99
N ALA A 57 -2.84 -0.44 -2.53
CA ALA A 57 -1.79 0.31 -3.20
C ALA A 57 -0.54 -0.56 -3.39
N PRO A 58 -0.23 -0.95 -4.61
CA PRO A 58 1.09 -1.43 -5.00
C PRO A 58 2.10 -0.28 -5.13
N SER A 59 3.38 -0.59 -5.37
CA SER A 59 4.48 0.40 -5.42
C SER A 59 4.35 1.45 -6.55
N ASN A 60 3.48 1.24 -7.52
CA ASN A 60 3.16 2.24 -8.55
C ASN A 60 1.93 3.11 -8.19
N ARG A 61 1.51 3.08 -6.94
CA ARG A 61 0.37 3.85 -6.41
C ARG A 61 0.72 4.51 -5.09
N ILE A 62 0.06 5.63 -4.82
CA ILE A 62 0.13 6.35 -3.55
C ILE A 62 -1.28 6.53 -2.99
N VAL A 63 -1.44 6.36 -1.70
CA VAL A 63 -2.73 6.56 -1.03
C VAL A 63 -2.77 7.94 -0.41
N TRP A 64 -3.83 8.68 -0.68
CA TRP A 64 -4.19 9.90 0.04
C TRP A 64 -5.14 9.57 1.17
N ILE A 65 -4.90 10.12 2.35
CA ILE A 65 -5.76 9.98 3.53
C ILE A 65 -6.03 11.39 4.07
N PRO A 66 -7.27 11.89 3.99
CA PRO A 66 -7.65 13.18 4.56
C PRO A 66 -7.48 13.22 6.07
N ALA A 67 -7.41 14.45 6.63
CA ALA A 67 -7.35 14.66 8.08
C ALA A 67 -8.59 14.06 8.76
N GLY A 68 -8.40 13.46 9.94
CA GLY A 68 -9.49 12.94 10.77
C GLY A 68 -10.02 11.56 10.36
N PHE A 69 -9.65 11.01 9.22
CA PHE A 69 -10.07 9.67 8.82
C PHE A 69 -9.41 8.61 9.70
N GLU A 70 -10.25 7.76 10.31
CA GLU A 70 -9.82 6.58 11.05
C GLU A 70 -9.39 5.49 10.08
N HIS A 71 -8.19 4.96 10.29
CA HIS A 71 -7.61 4.01 9.37
C HIS A 71 -6.57 3.10 10.02
N GLN A 72 -6.31 1.99 9.33
CA GLN A 72 -5.29 1.01 9.63
C GLN A 72 -4.54 0.66 8.36
N HIS A 73 -3.25 0.42 8.45
CA HIS A 73 -2.47 -0.13 7.34
C HIS A 73 -2.23 -1.63 7.54
N ARG A 74 -2.26 -2.39 6.44
CA ARG A 74 -1.90 -3.80 6.41
C ARG A 74 -0.89 -4.03 5.29
N ALA A 75 0.28 -4.54 5.64
CA ALA A 75 1.32 -4.89 4.68
C ALA A 75 1.11 -6.29 4.10
N HIS A 76 1.30 -6.43 2.80
CA HIS A 76 1.25 -7.70 2.09
C HIS A 76 2.66 -8.01 1.57
N GLY A 77 3.40 -8.83 2.32
CA GLY A 77 4.83 -9.02 2.13
C GLY A 77 5.67 -7.97 2.87
N ARG A 78 6.99 -8.00 2.65
CA ARG A 78 7.88 -6.95 3.16
C ARG A 78 7.57 -5.64 2.45
N THR A 79 7.21 -4.61 3.21
CA THR A 79 6.76 -3.34 2.67
C THR A 79 7.56 -2.19 3.28
N ASP A 80 8.19 -1.38 2.43
CA ASP A 80 8.77 -0.07 2.82
C ASP A 80 7.66 0.99 2.69
N MET A 81 7.01 1.28 3.81
CA MET A 81 5.92 2.27 3.87
C MET A 81 6.47 3.65 4.20
N ARG A 82 6.16 4.63 3.36
CA ARG A 82 6.60 6.01 3.49
C ARG A 82 5.41 6.95 3.66
N ILE A 83 5.49 7.85 4.64
CA ILE A 83 4.42 8.80 4.97
C ILE A 83 4.91 10.23 4.77
N VAL A 84 4.11 11.03 4.04
CA VAL A 84 4.35 12.45 3.81
C VAL A 84 3.14 13.26 4.24
N PHE A 85 3.26 14.02 5.32
CA PHE A 85 2.20 14.90 5.79
C PHE A 85 2.09 16.17 4.93
N MET A 86 0.83 16.54 4.61
CA MET A 86 0.52 17.68 3.75
C MET A 86 0.14 18.92 4.56
N ALA A 87 0.55 20.09 4.07
CA ALA A 87 0.02 21.36 4.56
C ALA A 87 -1.46 21.49 4.15
N PRO A 88 -2.32 22.16 4.94
CA PRO A 88 -3.74 22.30 4.62
C PRO A 88 -4.01 22.85 3.21
N SER A 89 -3.20 23.82 2.76
CA SER A 89 -3.31 24.42 1.41
C SER A 89 -3.01 23.44 0.27
N LEU A 90 -2.20 22.41 0.50
CA LEU A 90 -1.93 21.36 -0.47
C LEU A 90 -2.98 20.24 -0.36
N ALA A 91 -3.40 19.92 0.86
CA ALA A 91 -4.45 18.93 1.12
C ALA A 91 -5.79 19.33 0.45
N ALA A 92 -6.11 20.61 0.41
CA ALA A 92 -7.33 21.14 -0.24
C ALA A 92 -7.40 20.89 -1.76
N ARG A 93 -6.33 20.44 -2.39
CA ARG A 93 -6.27 20.08 -3.81
C ARG A 93 -6.56 18.59 -4.06
N LEU A 94 -6.69 17.81 -3.01
CA LEU A 94 -6.93 16.37 -3.03
C LEU A 94 -8.38 16.05 -2.63
N PRO A 95 -8.89 14.85 -2.92
CA PRO A 95 -10.25 14.44 -2.54
C PRO A 95 -10.53 14.57 -1.04
N GLU A 96 -11.78 14.80 -0.66
CA GLU A 96 -12.22 14.82 0.74
C GLU A 96 -12.38 13.41 1.34
N HIS A 97 -12.12 12.37 0.57
CA HIS A 97 -12.16 10.96 0.96
C HIS A 97 -10.80 10.28 0.68
N PRO A 98 -10.51 9.14 1.28
CA PRO A 98 -9.33 8.34 0.95
C PRO A 98 -9.33 7.94 -0.52
N ALA A 99 -8.18 8.09 -1.18
CA ALA A 99 -8.06 7.86 -2.61
C ALA A 99 -6.73 7.19 -2.98
N VAL A 100 -6.75 6.33 -3.99
CA VAL A 100 -5.55 5.78 -4.61
C VAL A 100 -5.23 6.56 -5.87
N LEU A 101 -4.02 7.08 -5.95
CA LEU A 101 -3.54 7.92 -7.04
C LEU A 101 -2.34 7.26 -7.73
N VAL A 102 -2.09 7.64 -8.98
CA VAL A 102 -0.92 7.14 -9.73
C VAL A 102 0.35 7.71 -9.12
N MET A 103 1.33 6.84 -8.87
CA MET A 103 2.68 7.25 -8.50
C MET A 103 3.54 7.35 -9.76
N THR A 104 3.81 8.55 -10.20
CA THR A 104 4.70 8.78 -11.34
C THR A 104 6.17 8.67 -10.89
N PRO A 105 7.12 8.52 -11.82
CA PRO A 105 8.55 8.55 -11.49
C PRO A 105 8.98 9.84 -10.79
N LEU A 106 8.44 11.00 -11.18
CA LEU A 106 8.76 12.28 -10.57
C LEU A 106 8.26 12.36 -9.13
N ALA A 107 6.98 12.03 -8.89
CA ALA A 107 6.40 12.00 -7.54
C ALA A 107 7.11 10.98 -6.65
N ARG A 108 7.51 9.83 -7.21
CA ARG A 108 8.27 8.79 -6.52
C ARG A 108 9.61 9.33 -5.99
N GLU A 109 10.43 9.90 -6.87
CA GLU A 109 11.76 10.41 -6.47
C GLU A 109 11.64 11.59 -5.49
N ALA A 110 10.65 12.46 -5.65
CA ALA A 110 10.36 13.52 -4.70
C ALA A 110 9.95 12.96 -3.32
N THR A 111 9.13 11.90 -3.29
CA THR A 111 8.71 11.24 -2.04
C THR A 111 9.88 10.54 -1.36
N LEU A 112 10.70 9.80 -2.11
CA LEU A 112 11.90 9.13 -1.58
C LEU A 112 12.90 10.15 -1.03
N THR A 113 13.09 11.27 -1.72
CA THR A 113 13.96 12.37 -1.26
C THR A 113 13.45 13.02 0.02
N LEU A 114 12.12 13.21 0.15
CA LEU A 114 11.51 13.77 1.35
C LEU A 114 11.65 12.87 2.57
N THR A 115 11.51 11.56 2.36
CA THR A 115 11.50 10.54 3.41
C THR A 115 12.87 9.93 3.66
N GLY A 116 13.88 10.31 2.88
CA GLY A 116 15.26 9.84 3.03
C GLY A 116 15.95 10.38 4.30
N SER A 117 17.13 9.84 4.59
CA SER A 117 17.92 10.19 5.80
C SER A 117 18.53 11.59 5.74
N GLU A 118 18.70 12.17 4.56
CA GLU A 118 19.30 13.48 4.38
C GLU A 118 18.39 14.60 4.89
N ARG A 119 18.91 15.47 5.76
CA ARG A 119 18.21 16.66 6.23
C ARG A 119 18.12 17.70 5.12
N ARG A 120 16.93 17.98 4.65
CA ARG A 120 16.63 19.06 3.70
C ARG A 120 16.07 20.28 4.42
N SER A 121 16.38 21.48 3.92
CA SER A 121 15.80 22.72 4.45
C SER A 121 14.27 22.73 4.31
N ALA A 122 13.58 23.50 5.14
CA ALA A 122 12.11 23.63 5.11
C ALA A 122 11.62 24.09 3.72
N GLY A 123 12.35 25.01 3.06
CA GLY A 123 12.02 25.48 1.72
C GLY A 123 12.11 24.37 0.65
N VAL A 124 13.14 23.52 0.70
CA VAL A 124 13.27 22.35 -0.21
C VAL A 124 12.12 21.37 0.03
N ARG A 125 11.83 21.03 1.27
CA ARG A 125 10.75 20.12 1.63
C ARG A 125 9.38 20.65 1.17
N SER A 126 9.14 21.95 1.30
CA SER A 126 7.90 22.57 0.80
C SER A 126 7.78 22.49 -0.71
N ARG A 127 8.87 22.72 -1.46
CA ARG A 127 8.87 22.59 -2.92
C ARG A 127 8.62 21.14 -3.37
N LEU A 128 9.27 20.17 -2.75
CA LEU A 128 9.07 18.75 -3.08
C LEU A 128 7.61 18.31 -2.84
N ARG A 129 6.98 18.75 -1.74
CA ARG A 129 5.55 18.47 -1.53
C ARG A 129 4.66 19.07 -2.62
N ARG A 130 4.96 20.29 -3.08
CA ARG A 130 4.23 20.89 -4.21
C ARG A 130 4.40 20.08 -5.48
N VAL A 131 5.63 19.67 -5.81
CA VAL A 131 5.91 18.81 -6.97
C VAL A 131 5.10 17.52 -6.90
N ILE A 132 5.08 16.85 -5.74
CA ILE A 132 4.29 15.63 -5.57
C ILE A 132 2.81 15.90 -5.87
N ILE A 133 2.23 16.94 -5.25
CA ILE A 133 0.81 17.26 -5.44
C ILE A 133 0.50 17.65 -6.89
N ASP A 134 1.33 18.51 -7.49
CA ASP A 134 1.15 18.95 -8.87
C ASP A 134 1.14 17.76 -9.83
N ASP A 135 1.95 16.76 -9.56
CA ASP A 135 2.13 15.61 -10.43
C ASP A 135 1.03 14.54 -10.22
N ILE A 136 0.75 14.14 -8.97
CA ILE A 136 -0.26 13.10 -8.70
C ILE A 136 -1.69 13.54 -8.99
N THR A 137 -1.97 14.84 -9.03
CA THR A 137 -3.31 15.38 -9.37
C THR A 137 -3.56 15.46 -10.88
N THR A 138 -2.60 15.13 -11.72
CA THR A 138 -2.76 15.14 -13.18
C THR A 138 -3.56 13.95 -13.71
N ALA A 139 -3.61 12.85 -12.95
CA ALA A 139 -4.33 11.64 -13.32
C ALA A 139 -5.58 11.45 -12.43
N PRO A 140 -6.63 10.78 -12.96
CA PRO A 140 -7.82 10.48 -12.17
C PRO A 140 -7.51 9.49 -11.04
N GLU A 141 -8.37 9.51 -10.02
CA GLU A 141 -8.39 8.50 -8.97
C GLU A 141 -8.53 7.10 -9.56
N GLN A 142 -7.82 6.15 -8.95
CA GLN A 142 -7.82 4.77 -9.41
C GLN A 142 -8.92 3.96 -8.71
N PRO A 143 -9.66 3.10 -9.42
CA PRO A 143 -10.76 2.31 -8.86
C PRO A 143 -10.24 1.10 -8.06
N LEU A 144 -9.37 1.35 -7.08
CA LEU A 144 -8.77 0.33 -6.21
C LEU A 144 -9.35 0.38 -4.79
N HIS A 145 -10.60 0.80 -4.68
CA HIS A 145 -11.42 0.79 -3.47
C HIS A 145 -12.38 -0.39 -3.50
N LEU A 146 -12.40 -1.19 -2.45
CA LEU A 146 -13.37 -2.24 -2.22
C LEU A 146 -14.23 -1.84 -1.01
N PRO A 147 -15.48 -1.37 -1.23
CA PRO A 147 -16.37 -0.93 -0.16
C PRO A 147 -16.68 -2.06 0.81
N GLU A 148 -16.71 -1.75 2.11
CA GLU A 148 -17.14 -2.67 3.17
C GLU A 148 -18.67 -2.65 3.28
N PRO A 149 -19.35 -3.80 3.15
CA PRO A 149 -20.80 -3.86 3.30
C PRO A 149 -21.23 -3.76 4.76
N HIS A 150 -22.38 -3.13 4.99
CA HIS A 150 -22.97 -2.95 6.32
C HIS A 150 -24.09 -3.95 6.61
N ASP A 151 -24.86 -4.38 5.60
CA ASP A 151 -25.93 -5.40 5.76
C ASP A 151 -25.30 -6.77 6.06
N ASP A 152 -25.79 -7.44 7.11
CA ASP A 152 -25.25 -8.72 7.57
C ASP A 152 -25.29 -9.82 6.50
N ARG A 153 -26.35 -9.83 5.66
CA ARG A 153 -26.48 -10.80 4.55
C ARG A 153 -25.42 -10.52 3.50
N LEU A 154 -25.14 -9.25 3.23
CA LEU A 154 -24.13 -8.87 2.25
C LEU A 154 -22.72 -9.19 2.77
N ARG A 155 -22.46 -8.99 4.07
CA ARG A 155 -21.19 -9.42 4.71
C ARG A 155 -21.02 -10.94 4.61
N ALA A 156 -22.07 -11.69 4.87
CA ALA A 156 -22.04 -13.15 4.73
C ALA A 156 -21.77 -13.59 3.27
N VAL A 157 -22.37 -12.91 2.29
CA VAL A 157 -22.08 -13.14 0.87
C VAL A 157 -20.62 -12.85 0.54
N VAL A 158 -20.07 -11.74 1.04
CA VAL A 158 -18.65 -11.38 0.84
C VAL A 158 -17.74 -12.47 1.38
N ALA A 159 -17.95 -12.93 2.61
CA ALA A 159 -17.17 -14.01 3.22
C ALA A 159 -17.21 -15.30 2.38
N LEU A 160 -18.41 -15.72 1.92
CA LEU A 160 -18.57 -16.89 1.04
C LEU A 160 -17.83 -16.74 -0.30
N VAL A 161 -17.81 -15.54 -0.87
CA VAL A 161 -17.09 -15.29 -2.13
C VAL A 161 -15.59 -15.29 -1.91
N GLU A 162 -15.09 -14.75 -0.79
CA GLU A 162 -13.66 -14.76 -0.44
C GLU A 162 -13.15 -16.20 -0.23
N GLU A 163 -13.90 -17.02 0.49
CA GLU A 163 -13.57 -18.43 0.71
C GLU A 163 -13.65 -19.26 -0.59
N GLY A 164 -14.67 -19.00 -1.40
CA GLY A 164 -14.94 -19.72 -2.65
C GLY A 164 -14.50 -18.97 -3.92
N MET A 165 -13.44 -18.17 -3.89
CA MET A 165 -13.08 -17.23 -4.97
C MET A 165 -12.90 -17.89 -6.35
N SER A 166 -12.35 -19.09 -6.40
CA SER A 166 -12.18 -19.88 -7.63
C SER A 166 -13.47 -20.57 -8.10
N SER A 167 -14.52 -20.63 -7.26
CA SER A 167 -15.76 -21.32 -7.59
C SER A 167 -16.70 -20.45 -8.42
N PRO A 168 -17.49 -21.04 -9.33
CA PRO A 168 -18.49 -20.32 -10.12
C PRO A 168 -19.75 -20.02 -9.29
N LEU A 169 -19.62 -19.14 -8.29
CA LEU A 169 -20.74 -18.73 -7.44
C LEU A 169 -21.64 -17.75 -8.19
N THR A 170 -22.94 -18.05 -8.24
CA THR A 170 -23.97 -17.12 -8.72
C THR A 170 -24.63 -16.42 -7.54
N LEU A 171 -25.16 -15.22 -7.77
CA LEU A 171 -25.82 -14.46 -6.71
C LEU A 171 -27.06 -15.18 -6.17
N GLY A 172 -27.77 -15.95 -7.04
CA GLY A 172 -28.90 -16.78 -6.62
C GLY A 172 -28.48 -17.89 -5.65
N ARG A 173 -27.37 -18.60 -5.92
CA ARG A 173 -26.84 -19.65 -5.01
C ARG A 173 -26.39 -19.06 -3.67
N LEU A 174 -25.70 -17.91 -3.71
CA LEU A 174 -25.30 -17.19 -2.51
C LEU A 174 -26.53 -16.75 -1.71
N GLY A 175 -27.57 -16.26 -2.40
CA GLY A 175 -28.82 -15.85 -1.77
C GLY A 175 -29.50 -16.98 -0.98
N HIS A 176 -29.52 -18.20 -1.52
CA HIS A 176 -30.02 -19.37 -0.79
C HIS A 176 -29.26 -19.64 0.51
N GLN A 177 -27.94 -19.43 0.53
CA GLN A 177 -27.12 -19.67 1.74
C GLN A 177 -27.34 -18.62 2.82
N VAL A 178 -27.63 -17.37 2.43
CA VAL A 178 -27.80 -16.25 3.37
C VAL A 178 -29.27 -15.87 3.61
N GLY A 179 -30.23 -16.67 3.10
CA GLY A 179 -31.65 -16.42 3.28
C GLY A 179 -32.18 -15.18 2.59
N ALA A 180 -31.61 -14.78 1.43
CA ALA A 180 -32.02 -13.63 0.67
C ALA A 180 -32.24 -13.94 -0.81
N SER A 181 -33.21 -13.25 -1.45
CA SER A 181 -33.41 -13.42 -2.89
C SER A 181 -32.27 -12.73 -3.67
N GLU A 182 -32.00 -13.22 -4.89
CA GLU A 182 -31.05 -12.60 -5.81
C GLU A 182 -31.36 -11.12 -6.06
N ARG A 183 -32.65 -10.76 -6.20
CA ARG A 183 -33.13 -9.38 -6.35
C ARG A 183 -32.77 -8.53 -5.13
N THR A 184 -32.90 -9.07 -3.91
CA THR A 184 -32.55 -8.38 -2.67
C THR A 184 -31.05 -8.10 -2.62
N LEU A 185 -30.23 -9.12 -2.87
CA LEU A 185 -28.77 -8.99 -2.87
C LEU A 185 -28.27 -8.04 -3.96
N SER A 186 -28.83 -8.12 -5.18
CA SER A 186 -28.50 -7.20 -6.27
C SER A 186 -28.73 -5.73 -5.89
N ARG A 187 -29.88 -5.46 -5.22
CA ARG A 187 -30.20 -4.14 -4.73
C ARG A 187 -29.24 -3.68 -3.62
N LEU A 188 -28.92 -4.55 -2.69
CA LEU A 188 -27.97 -4.25 -1.61
C LEU A 188 -26.57 -3.94 -2.15
N PHE A 189 -26.05 -4.75 -3.08
CA PHE A 189 -24.77 -4.44 -3.74
C PHE A 189 -24.78 -3.04 -4.35
N GLN A 190 -25.80 -2.72 -5.12
CA GLN A 190 -25.88 -1.39 -5.75
C GLN A 190 -25.99 -0.26 -4.73
N GLN A 191 -26.75 -0.45 -3.64
CA GLN A 191 -26.98 0.60 -2.64
C GLN A 191 -25.74 0.81 -1.75
N GLU A 192 -25.07 -0.25 -1.30
CA GLU A 192 -23.97 -0.13 -0.33
C GLU A 192 -22.60 0.00 -0.98
N THR A 193 -22.41 -0.60 -2.16
CA THR A 193 -21.09 -0.58 -2.83
C THR A 193 -21.05 0.30 -4.07
N GLY A 194 -22.19 0.77 -4.56
CA GLY A 194 -22.29 1.48 -5.85
C GLY A 194 -22.06 0.57 -7.06
N MET A 195 -21.91 -0.74 -6.87
CA MET A 195 -21.53 -1.70 -7.91
C MET A 195 -22.57 -2.82 -8.05
N SER A 196 -22.65 -3.40 -9.25
CA SER A 196 -23.27 -4.71 -9.40
C SER A 196 -22.38 -5.82 -8.81
N PHE A 197 -22.96 -6.97 -8.43
CA PHE A 197 -22.19 -8.11 -7.94
C PHE A 197 -21.05 -8.55 -8.88
N PRO A 198 -21.24 -8.66 -10.21
CA PRO A 198 -20.13 -8.97 -11.12
C PRO A 198 -19.00 -7.93 -11.09
N GLN A 199 -19.31 -6.64 -11.00
CA GLN A 199 -18.30 -5.57 -10.91
C GLN A 199 -17.52 -5.67 -9.59
N TRP A 200 -18.23 -5.77 -8.47
CA TRP A 200 -17.63 -5.94 -7.16
C TRP A 200 -16.75 -7.19 -7.10
N ARG A 201 -17.25 -8.33 -7.60
CA ARG A 201 -16.47 -9.58 -7.65
C ARG A 201 -15.21 -9.46 -8.52
N THR A 202 -15.29 -8.77 -9.65
CA THR A 202 -14.12 -8.50 -10.49
C THR A 202 -13.08 -7.69 -9.73
N GLN A 203 -13.50 -6.66 -9.01
CA GLN A 203 -12.63 -5.82 -8.20
C GLN A 203 -11.97 -6.59 -7.06
N LEU A 204 -12.72 -7.40 -6.32
CA LEU A 204 -12.19 -8.31 -5.30
C LEU A 204 -11.12 -9.26 -5.87
N ARG A 205 -11.40 -9.87 -7.04
CA ARG A 205 -10.45 -10.75 -7.72
C ARG A 205 -9.17 -10.05 -8.13
N VAL A 206 -9.26 -8.81 -8.61
CA VAL A 206 -8.08 -8.00 -8.97
C VAL A 206 -7.30 -7.60 -7.71
N HIS A 207 -7.96 -7.26 -6.61
CA HIS A 207 -7.29 -7.04 -5.32
C HIS A 207 -6.48 -8.28 -4.91
N ARG A 208 -7.09 -9.46 -4.98
CA ARG A 208 -6.41 -10.73 -4.67
C ARG A 208 -5.24 -10.99 -5.63
N ALA A 209 -5.43 -10.70 -6.92
CA ALA A 209 -4.40 -10.87 -7.93
C ALA A 209 -3.18 -9.97 -7.67
N LEU A 210 -3.38 -8.72 -7.26
CA LEU A 210 -2.29 -7.81 -6.89
C LEU A 210 -1.40 -8.43 -5.80
N LEU A 211 -2.02 -9.06 -4.79
CA LEU A 211 -1.30 -9.72 -3.69
C LEU A 211 -0.52 -10.95 -4.16
N LEU A 212 -1.14 -11.81 -4.97
CA LEU A 212 -0.50 -13.01 -5.49
C LEU A 212 0.68 -12.68 -6.41
N LEU A 213 0.50 -11.69 -7.29
CA LEU A 213 1.56 -11.22 -8.19
C LEU A 213 2.72 -10.57 -7.42
N ALA A 214 2.43 -9.86 -6.34
CA ALA A 214 3.46 -9.31 -5.44
C ALA A 214 4.20 -10.40 -4.66
N GLY A 215 3.54 -11.53 -4.38
CA GLY A 215 4.14 -12.76 -3.85
C GLY A 215 4.81 -13.63 -4.91
N GLU A 216 5.11 -13.08 -6.10
CA GLU A 216 5.80 -13.75 -7.22
C GLU A 216 5.05 -14.95 -7.83
N VAL A 217 3.76 -15.14 -7.53
CA VAL A 217 2.93 -16.16 -8.20
C VAL A 217 2.83 -15.81 -9.69
N SER A 218 2.99 -16.80 -10.56
CA SER A 218 2.93 -16.59 -12.02
C SER A 218 1.57 -16.04 -12.46
N VAL A 219 1.53 -15.28 -13.57
CA VAL A 219 0.31 -14.67 -14.11
C VAL A 219 -0.78 -15.72 -14.34
N ILE A 220 -0.43 -16.90 -14.87
CA ILE A 220 -1.37 -17.99 -15.15
C ILE A 220 -1.94 -18.55 -13.84
N ASN A 221 -1.08 -18.87 -12.88
CA ASN A 221 -1.51 -19.40 -11.59
C ASN A 221 -2.36 -18.39 -10.82
N THR A 222 -2.02 -17.09 -10.92
CA THR A 222 -2.81 -16.00 -10.34
C THR A 222 -4.21 -15.95 -10.95
N ALA A 223 -4.33 -16.01 -12.28
CA ALA A 223 -5.63 -16.02 -12.95
C ALA A 223 -6.50 -17.19 -12.43
N THR A 224 -5.94 -18.40 -12.38
CA THR A 224 -6.64 -19.60 -11.88
C THR A 224 -7.04 -19.46 -10.40
N ALA A 225 -6.12 -19.03 -9.54
CA ALA A 225 -6.36 -18.86 -8.10
C ALA A 225 -7.44 -17.80 -7.80
N CYS A 226 -7.56 -16.78 -8.67
CA CYS A 226 -8.60 -15.76 -8.58
C CYS A 226 -9.89 -16.15 -9.31
N GLY A 227 -10.01 -17.40 -9.82
CA GLY A 227 -11.23 -17.92 -10.43
C GLY A 227 -11.52 -17.39 -11.84
N TRP A 228 -10.50 -17.02 -12.60
CA TRP A 228 -10.62 -16.68 -14.01
C TRP A 228 -10.51 -17.95 -14.86
N ALA A 229 -11.57 -18.26 -15.61
CA ALA A 229 -11.55 -19.39 -16.54
C ALA A 229 -10.69 -19.14 -17.78
N ASN A 230 -10.49 -17.86 -18.13
CA ASN A 230 -9.73 -17.42 -19.30
C ASN A 230 -8.67 -16.40 -18.89
N PRO A 231 -7.37 -16.70 -19.13
CA PRO A 231 -6.28 -15.76 -18.84
C PRO A 231 -6.41 -14.40 -19.54
N SER A 232 -6.96 -14.34 -20.76
CA SER A 232 -7.17 -13.07 -21.47
C SER A 232 -8.17 -12.17 -20.74
N ALA A 233 -9.30 -12.74 -20.28
CA ALA A 233 -10.27 -11.98 -19.49
C ALA A 233 -9.68 -11.46 -18.16
N PHE A 234 -8.77 -12.22 -17.55
CA PHE A 234 -8.00 -11.75 -16.39
C PHE A 234 -7.11 -10.56 -16.75
N ILE A 235 -6.32 -10.67 -17.82
CA ILE A 235 -5.41 -9.61 -18.26
C ILE A 235 -6.18 -8.33 -18.57
N ASP A 236 -7.32 -8.44 -19.26
CA ASP A 236 -8.17 -7.30 -19.61
C ASP A 236 -8.74 -6.61 -18.37
N ALA A 237 -9.33 -7.38 -17.45
CA ALA A 237 -9.90 -6.85 -16.20
C ALA A 237 -8.81 -6.22 -15.31
N PHE A 238 -7.66 -6.88 -15.19
CA PHE A 238 -6.53 -6.36 -14.41
C PHE A 238 -6.01 -5.06 -15.03
N THR A 239 -5.81 -5.02 -16.36
CA THR A 239 -5.31 -3.83 -17.06
C THR A 239 -6.28 -2.66 -16.95
N THR A 240 -7.59 -2.93 -17.04
CA THR A 240 -8.62 -1.90 -16.88
C THR A 240 -8.59 -1.26 -15.49
N LEU A 241 -8.43 -2.06 -14.42
CA LEU A 241 -8.46 -1.57 -13.04
C LEU A 241 -7.11 -1.05 -12.55
N VAL A 242 -6.00 -1.63 -13.01
CA VAL A 242 -4.65 -1.31 -12.51
C VAL A 242 -3.89 -0.38 -13.46
N GLY A 243 -4.34 -0.25 -14.71
CA GLY A 243 -3.70 0.61 -15.72
C GLY A 243 -2.43 0.02 -16.35
N GLN A 244 -2.10 -1.25 -16.06
CA GLN A 244 -0.98 -1.98 -16.65
C GLN A 244 -1.25 -3.49 -16.66
N THR A 245 -0.61 -4.24 -17.54
CA THR A 245 -0.78 -5.69 -17.59
C THR A 245 -0.18 -6.38 -16.35
N PRO A 246 -0.67 -7.59 -15.96
CA PRO A 246 -0.11 -8.34 -14.84
C PRO A 246 1.41 -8.58 -14.95
N GLY A 247 1.90 -8.84 -16.17
CA GLY A 247 3.33 -9.05 -16.42
C GLY A 247 4.16 -7.77 -16.28
N GLN A 248 3.63 -6.60 -16.70
CA GLN A 248 4.25 -5.30 -16.45
C GLN A 248 4.30 -4.99 -14.96
N TYR A 249 3.20 -5.24 -14.26
CA TYR A 249 3.11 -5.06 -12.81
C TYR A 249 4.17 -5.89 -12.06
N GLN A 250 4.34 -7.18 -12.38
CA GLN A 250 5.39 -8.00 -11.76
C GLN A 250 6.79 -7.49 -12.05
N ARG A 251 7.05 -6.99 -13.27
CA ARG A 251 8.36 -6.40 -13.60
C ARG A 251 8.64 -5.15 -12.78
N SER A 252 7.67 -4.23 -12.69
CA SER A 252 7.85 -3.01 -11.90
C SER A 252 8.15 -3.30 -10.44
N LEU A 253 7.49 -4.28 -9.82
CA LEU A 253 7.78 -4.69 -8.44
C LEU A 253 9.22 -5.21 -8.27
N ARG A 254 9.73 -5.98 -9.23
CA ARG A 254 11.11 -6.48 -9.19
C ARG A 254 12.15 -5.37 -9.37
N GLU A 255 11.88 -4.41 -10.23
CA GLU A 255 12.71 -3.24 -10.46
C GLU A 255 12.77 -2.36 -9.20
N ASP A 256 11.63 -2.09 -8.57
CA ASP A 256 11.54 -1.35 -7.32
C ASP A 256 12.31 -2.03 -6.18
N ALA A 257 12.19 -3.37 -6.06
CA ALA A 257 12.92 -4.15 -5.06
C ALA A 257 14.44 -4.10 -5.25
N ARG A 258 14.92 -4.16 -6.50
CA ARG A 258 16.36 -4.04 -6.81
C ARG A 258 16.91 -2.65 -6.48
N THR A 259 16.16 -1.60 -6.84
CA THR A 259 16.55 -0.21 -6.58
C THR A 259 16.61 0.07 -5.07
N ALA A 260 15.67 -0.46 -4.30
CA ALA A 260 15.65 -0.33 -2.84
C ALA A 260 16.82 -1.10 -2.20
N GLY A 261 17.19 -2.28 -2.72
CA GLY A 261 18.32 -3.08 -2.25
C GLY A 261 19.66 -2.39 -2.51
N ALA A 262 19.82 -1.72 -3.66
CA ALA A 262 21.05 -1.01 -4.02
C ALA A 262 21.27 0.24 -3.15
N ALA A 263 20.20 0.94 -2.76
CA ALA A 263 20.29 2.10 -1.87
C ALA A 263 20.65 1.72 -0.43
N GLY A 264 20.35 0.46 0.03
CA GLY A 264 20.66 -0.03 1.39
C GLY A 264 22.10 -0.49 1.58
N THR A 265 22.81 -0.85 0.52
CA THR A 265 24.19 -1.37 0.60
C THR A 265 25.27 -0.30 0.50
N GLY A 266 24.94 0.92 0.11
CA GLY A 266 25.89 2.06 0.00
C GLY A 266 26.31 2.71 1.33
N GLY A 267 25.72 2.32 2.47
CA GLY A 267 25.94 2.95 3.78
C GLY A 267 26.92 2.21 4.73
N ALA A 268 27.45 1.04 4.34
CA ALA A 268 28.22 0.20 5.27
C ALA A 268 29.71 0.06 4.93
N ALA A 269 30.27 0.89 4.02
CA ALA A 269 31.69 0.84 3.69
C ALA A 269 32.35 2.19 4.00
N GLY A 270 32.84 2.36 5.24
CA GLY A 270 33.64 3.53 5.53
C GLY A 270 33.90 3.82 7.01
N THR A 271 34.42 2.87 7.80
CA THR A 271 35.32 3.17 8.94
C THR A 271 36.08 1.91 9.32
N GLY A 272 37.09 1.63 8.61
CA GLY A 272 38.10 0.64 8.96
C GLY A 272 39.43 1.05 8.39
N GLY A 273 40.17 1.92 9.09
CA GLY A 273 41.43 2.41 8.60
C GLY A 273 42.28 2.99 9.74
N ALA A 274 43.01 2.12 10.36
CA ALA A 274 44.44 2.24 10.65
C ALA A 274 44.83 3.14 11.81
N ALA A 275 45.01 2.51 12.95
CA ALA A 275 46.05 2.91 13.88
C ALA A 275 47.12 1.83 13.81
N GLY A 276 48.23 2.17 13.25
CA GLY A 276 49.41 1.34 13.25
C GLY A 276 50.64 2.15 13.50
N HIS A 277 51.47 1.65 14.38
CA HIS A 277 52.90 1.94 14.54
C HIS A 277 53.20 3.21 15.36
N GLY A 278 54.07 3.12 16.27
CA GLY A 278 55.09 2.18 16.64
C GLY A 278 56.02 2.84 17.62
N GLY A 279 56.48 2.09 18.48
CA GLY A 279 57.84 1.75 18.57
C GLY A 279 58.67 2.53 19.55
N ALA A 280 59.20 1.74 20.46
CA ALA A 280 60.56 1.70 20.97
C ALA A 280 61.00 2.83 21.90
N ASP A 281 61.08 2.53 23.16
CA ASP A 281 62.29 2.05 23.85
C ASP A 281 63.46 3.07 23.88
N ARG A 282 63.82 3.49 25.12
CA ARG A 282 65.16 3.47 25.72
C ARG A 282 65.21 4.22 27.04
N SER A 283 65.32 3.41 28.12
CA SER A 283 66.43 3.39 29.10
C SER A 283 67.20 4.69 29.34
N GLY A 284 67.38 5.01 30.63
CA GLY A 284 68.43 5.86 31.16
C GLY A 284 68.06 6.37 32.55
N GLN A 285 68.30 5.67 33.53
CA GLN A 285 69.24 5.63 34.61
C GLN A 285 69.74 7.01 35.10
N VAL A 286 69.28 7.35 36.30
CA VAL A 286 69.97 7.76 37.57
C VAL A 286 71.21 8.73 37.45
N PRO A 287 71.48 9.63 38.41
CA PRO A 287 71.39 9.42 39.82
C PRO A 287 70.32 10.21 40.59
#